data_2d58b1a233f3d84f6133c34f8136263a
#
_entry.id   2d58b1a233f3d84f6133c34f8136263a
#
_cell.length_a   1.000
_cell.length_b   1.000
_cell.length_c   1.000
_cell.angle_alpha   90.00
_cell.angle_beta   90.00
_cell.angle_gamma   90.00
#
_symmetry.space_group_name_H-M   'P 1'
#
loop_
_entity.id
_entity.type
_entity.pdbx_description
1 polymer ?
#
loop_
_entity_poly.entity_id
_entity_poly.type
_entity_poly.pdbx_seq_one_letter_code
_entity_poly.pdbx_strand_id
1 'polypeptide(L)'
;MTHDDDYVLCECDLPPLQELVTRIEQQRAVTIIKEPSVCLTMIRAEDSLDRQEFYLGEALTTECEVAIDGSVGYGVCLGDEPVRGYCLAVVDALAHGAGGLAPEVAAFIESQRHAIAARELEEFNLILRTQVDFKLMEQE
;
A
#
# COMPACT_ATOMS: atom_id res chain seq x y z
N MET A 1 11.27 -1.61 4.88
CA MET A 1 10.50 -1.00 3.77
C MET A 1 10.32 0.48 4.01
N THR A 2 10.32 1.25 2.94
CA THR A 2 10.05 2.68 3.01
C THR A 2 8.55 2.95 2.88
N HIS A 3 8.10 4.16 3.25
CA HIS A 3 6.72 4.58 3.05
C HIS A 3 6.30 4.53 1.57
N ASP A 4 7.24 4.79 0.68
CA ASP A 4 7.02 4.72 -0.76
C ASP A 4 6.81 3.27 -1.24
N ASP A 5 7.52 2.31 -0.66
CA ASP A 5 7.32 0.89 -0.95
C ASP A 5 5.93 0.42 -0.49
N ASP A 6 5.49 0.87 0.67
CA ASP A 6 4.15 0.58 1.18
C ASP A 6 3.06 1.11 0.24
N TYR A 7 3.24 2.33 -0.27
CA TYR A 7 2.34 2.91 -1.27
C TYR A 7 2.25 2.05 -2.53
N VAL A 8 3.40 1.63 -3.06
CA VAL A 8 3.45 0.77 -4.25
C VAL A 8 2.69 -0.53 -4.02
N LEU A 9 2.89 -1.18 -2.88
CA LEU A 9 2.22 -2.45 -2.55
C LEU A 9 0.71 -2.28 -2.34
N CYS A 10 0.28 -1.13 -1.83
CA CYS A 10 -1.14 -0.83 -1.67
C CYS A 10 -1.84 -0.53 -3.00
N GLU A 11 -1.13 0.09 -3.96
CA GLU A 11 -1.69 0.54 -5.23
C GLU A 11 -1.46 -0.41 -6.41
N CYS A 12 -0.54 -1.37 -6.28
CA CYS A 12 -0.24 -2.30 -7.36
C CYS A 12 -1.41 -3.27 -7.64
N ASP A 13 -1.40 -3.87 -8.82
CA ASP A 13 -2.37 -4.88 -9.19
C ASP A 13 -2.25 -6.09 -8.28
N LEU A 14 -3.40 -6.63 -7.86
CA LEU A 14 -3.45 -7.75 -6.91
C LEU A 14 -2.92 -9.06 -7.49
N PRO A 15 -3.26 -9.49 -8.72
CA PRO A 15 -2.80 -10.78 -9.24
C PRO A 15 -1.27 -10.95 -9.25
N PRO A 16 -0.46 -9.98 -9.71
CA PRO A 16 1.01 -10.09 -9.62
C PRO A 16 1.52 -10.19 -8.18
N LEU A 17 0.91 -9.46 -7.26
CA LEU A 17 1.27 -9.51 -5.84
C LEU A 17 0.95 -10.88 -5.24
N GLN A 18 -0.19 -11.46 -5.58
CA GLN A 18 -0.56 -12.82 -5.14
C GLN A 18 0.42 -13.87 -5.67
N GLU A 19 0.86 -13.76 -6.92
CA GLU A 19 1.86 -14.66 -7.51
C GLU A 19 3.19 -14.57 -6.76
N LEU A 20 3.64 -13.36 -6.42
CA LEU A 20 4.85 -13.16 -5.63
C LEU A 20 4.72 -13.85 -4.26
N VAL A 21 3.63 -13.63 -3.56
CA VAL A 21 3.39 -14.23 -2.24
C VAL A 21 3.29 -15.75 -2.33
N THR A 22 2.67 -16.29 -3.36
CA THR A 22 2.61 -17.74 -3.58
C THR A 22 4.00 -18.35 -3.74
N ARG A 23 4.90 -17.67 -4.46
CA ARG A 23 6.30 -18.11 -4.59
C ARG A 23 7.02 -18.07 -3.23
N ILE A 24 6.76 -17.06 -2.43
CA ILE A 24 7.32 -16.95 -1.07
C ILE A 24 6.82 -18.09 -0.19
N GLU A 25 5.55 -18.40 -0.21
CA GLU A 25 4.95 -19.49 0.55
C GLU A 25 5.53 -20.87 0.19
N GLN A 26 5.94 -21.07 -1.06
CA GLN A 26 6.59 -22.29 -1.51
C GLN A 26 8.00 -22.45 -0.95
N GLN A 27 8.66 -21.38 -0.60
CA GLN A 27 10.03 -21.35 -0.11
C GLN A 27 10.14 -21.22 1.40
N ARG A 28 9.16 -20.61 2.06
CA ARG A 28 9.17 -20.31 3.48
C ARG A 28 7.82 -20.58 4.12
N ALA A 29 7.85 -21.04 5.36
CA ALA A 29 6.64 -21.25 6.15
C ALA A 29 6.12 -19.91 6.67
N VAL A 30 4.88 -19.62 6.38
CA VAL A 30 4.18 -18.43 6.89
C VAL A 30 3.22 -18.85 7.98
N THR A 31 3.33 -18.24 9.15
CA THR A 31 2.41 -18.45 10.27
C THR A 31 1.52 -17.23 10.40
N ILE A 32 0.21 -17.43 10.34
CA ILE A 32 -0.75 -16.34 10.55
C ILE A 32 -0.93 -16.14 12.05
N ILE A 33 -0.58 -14.94 12.53
CA ILE A 33 -0.77 -14.55 13.93
C ILE A 33 -2.16 -13.95 14.11
N LYS A 34 -2.54 -13.04 13.22
CA LYS A 34 -3.87 -12.43 13.17
C LYS A 34 -4.39 -12.54 11.75
N GLU A 35 -5.50 -13.23 11.59
CA GLU A 35 -6.17 -13.36 10.29
C GLU A 35 -6.56 -11.99 9.74
N PRO A 36 -6.59 -11.82 8.40
CA PRO A 36 -7.08 -10.58 7.81
C PRO A 36 -8.46 -10.23 8.35
N SER A 37 -8.58 -9.07 8.94
CA SER A 37 -9.83 -8.60 9.53
C SER A 37 -10.06 -7.13 9.23
N VAL A 38 -11.33 -6.79 9.02
CA VAL A 38 -11.74 -5.41 8.81
C VAL A 38 -11.83 -4.72 10.17
N CYS A 39 -11.30 -3.52 10.23
CA CYS A 39 -11.36 -2.65 11.41
C CYS A 39 -11.54 -1.19 11.00
N LEU A 40 -11.85 -0.36 11.98
CA LEU A 40 -11.94 1.09 11.81
C LEU A 40 -10.67 1.73 12.37
N THR A 41 -9.96 2.45 11.52
CA THR A 41 -8.75 3.17 11.90
C THR A 41 -9.08 4.66 12.03
N MET A 42 -8.77 5.24 13.17
CA MET A 42 -9.02 6.67 13.40
C MET A 42 -8.00 7.51 12.64
N ILE A 43 -8.51 8.48 11.88
CA ILE A 43 -7.67 9.43 11.16
C ILE A 43 -7.41 10.63 12.06
N ARG A 44 -6.14 10.88 12.34
CA ARG A 44 -5.70 12.02 13.13
C ARG A 44 -5.20 13.13 12.23
N ALA A 45 -5.63 14.36 12.51
CA ALA A 45 -5.18 15.56 11.82
C ALA A 45 -4.68 16.58 12.81
N GLU A 46 -3.87 17.50 12.36
CA GLU A 46 -3.32 18.60 13.15
C GLU A 46 -3.85 19.92 12.61
N ASP A 47 -4.37 20.78 13.50
CA ASP A 47 -4.77 22.14 13.14
C ASP A 47 -3.51 22.96 12.82
N SER A 48 -3.52 23.62 11.66
CA SER A 48 -2.40 24.41 11.18
C SER A 48 -2.17 25.70 11.99
N LEU A 49 -3.18 26.20 12.71
CA LEU A 49 -3.09 27.42 13.51
C LEU A 49 -2.61 27.15 14.94
N ASP A 50 -3.28 26.25 15.63
CA ASP A 50 -3.01 25.95 17.04
C ASP A 50 -2.14 24.72 17.26
N ARG A 51 -1.81 23.99 16.20
CA ARG A 51 -1.07 22.71 16.23
C ARG A 51 -1.70 21.67 17.18
N GLN A 52 -3.00 21.75 17.37
CA GLN A 52 -3.73 20.76 18.16
C GLN A 52 -4.10 19.56 17.28
N GLU A 53 -3.87 18.38 17.83
CA GLU A 53 -4.28 17.14 17.20
C GLU A 53 -5.77 16.90 17.45
N PHE A 54 -6.48 16.47 16.43
CA PHE A 54 -7.88 16.06 16.53
C PHE A 54 -8.17 14.89 15.62
N TYR A 55 -9.22 14.14 15.92
CA TYR A 55 -9.65 13.03 15.08
C TYR A 55 -10.61 13.54 14.01
N LEU A 56 -10.17 13.41 12.75
CA LEU A 56 -10.94 13.86 11.59
C LEU A 56 -12.09 12.91 11.26
N GLY A 57 -11.91 11.61 11.54
CA GLY A 57 -12.89 10.57 11.23
C GLY A 57 -12.28 9.19 11.34
N GLU A 58 -13.00 8.21 10.79
CA GLU A 58 -12.58 6.81 10.77
C GLU A 58 -12.52 6.31 9.33
N ALA A 59 -11.50 5.50 9.03
CA ALA A 59 -11.37 4.82 7.75
C ALA A 59 -11.54 3.32 7.94
N LEU A 60 -12.27 2.68 7.03
CA LEU A 60 -12.34 1.23 6.98
C LEU A 60 -11.01 0.70 6.47
N THR A 61 -10.37 -0.17 7.24
CA THR A 61 -9.08 -0.79 6.89
C THR A 61 -9.13 -2.29 7.10
N THR A 62 -8.23 -2.99 6.42
CA THR A 62 -7.97 -4.41 6.66
C THR A 62 -6.61 -4.54 7.31
N GLU A 63 -6.53 -5.29 8.39
CA GLU A 63 -5.29 -5.58 9.10
C GLU A 63 -5.00 -7.08 9.11
N CYS A 64 -3.75 -7.43 8.96
CA CYS A 64 -3.26 -8.80 9.04
C CYS A 64 -1.88 -8.83 9.71
N GLU A 65 -1.60 -9.90 10.43
CA GLU A 65 -0.31 -10.08 11.09
C GLU A 65 0.19 -11.50 10.83
N VAL A 66 1.40 -11.63 10.33
CA VAL A 66 2.04 -12.93 10.06
C VAL A 66 3.45 -12.98 10.61
N ALA A 67 3.99 -14.19 10.75
CA ALA A 67 5.38 -14.40 11.10
C ALA A 67 6.05 -15.32 10.08
N ILE A 68 7.27 -14.98 9.69
CA ILE A 68 8.13 -15.76 8.82
C ILE A 68 9.52 -15.80 9.47
N ASP A 69 10.03 -17.02 9.74
CA ASP A 69 11.34 -17.23 10.34
C ASP A 69 11.57 -16.40 11.63
N GLY A 70 10.54 -16.24 12.44
CA GLY A 70 10.59 -15.47 13.68
C GLY A 70 10.42 -13.96 13.52
N SER A 71 10.33 -13.46 12.30
CA SER A 71 10.06 -12.04 12.02
C SER A 71 8.57 -11.81 11.83
N VAL A 72 8.03 -10.83 12.53
CA VAL A 72 6.61 -10.47 12.45
C VAL A 72 6.43 -9.37 11.41
N GLY A 73 5.43 -9.54 10.56
CA GLY A 73 5.03 -8.55 9.56
C GLY A 73 3.58 -8.13 9.75
N TYR A 74 3.32 -6.87 9.47
CA TYR A 74 2.00 -6.25 9.57
C TYR A 74 1.57 -5.77 8.20
N GLY A 75 0.34 -6.11 7.83
CA GLY A 75 -0.29 -5.60 6.61
C GLY A 75 -1.50 -4.77 6.96
N VAL A 76 -1.54 -3.55 6.49
CA VAL A 76 -2.69 -2.64 6.65
C VAL A 76 -2.97 -1.99 5.30
N CYS A 77 -4.22 -2.04 4.87
CA CYS A 77 -4.66 -1.37 3.64
C CYS A 77 -6.07 -0.81 3.80
N LEU A 78 -6.42 0.15 2.97
CA LEU A 78 -7.75 0.73 2.97
C LEU A 78 -8.78 -0.25 2.41
N GLY A 79 -9.97 -0.23 2.99
CA GLY A 79 -11.11 -1.02 2.54
C GLY A 79 -11.12 -2.45 3.07
N ASP A 80 -12.01 -3.25 2.51
CA ASP A 80 -12.16 -4.67 2.81
C ASP A 80 -11.39 -5.47 1.76
N GLU A 81 -10.09 -5.65 1.97
CA GLU A 81 -9.19 -6.36 1.06
C GLU A 81 -8.34 -7.38 1.82
N PRO A 82 -8.92 -8.51 2.24
CA PRO A 82 -8.22 -9.49 3.07
C PRO A 82 -7.01 -10.11 2.37
N VAL A 83 -7.09 -10.36 1.08
CA VAL A 83 -5.97 -10.93 0.31
C VAL A 83 -4.81 -9.95 0.24
N ARG A 84 -5.08 -8.69 -0.05
CA ARG A 84 -4.05 -7.65 -0.07
C ARG A 84 -3.42 -7.46 1.31
N GLY A 85 -4.22 -7.41 2.36
CA GLY A 85 -3.74 -7.30 3.74
C GLY A 85 -2.78 -8.43 4.11
N TYR A 86 -3.11 -9.65 3.74
CA TYR A 86 -2.23 -10.81 3.92
C TYR A 86 -0.93 -10.67 3.13
N CYS A 87 -1.01 -10.31 1.87
CA CYS A 87 0.18 -10.12 1.01
C CYS A 87 1.12 -9.05 1.57
N LEU A 88 0.57 -7.93 2.02
CA LEU A 88 1.36 -6.86 2.65
C LEU A 88 2.07 -7.35 3.92
N ALA A 89 1.39 -8.11 4.76
CA ALA A 89 1.96 -8.67 5.98
C ALA A 89 3.14 -9.62 5.67
N VAL A 90 3.00 -10.47 4.64
CA VAL A 90 4.07 -11.38 4.21
C VAL A 90 5.30 -10.62 3.74
N VAL A 91 5.12 -9.60 2.89
CA VAL A 91 6.23 -8.79 2.40
C VAL A 91 6.91 -8.03 3.54
N ASP A 92 6.13 -7.48 4.45
CA ASP A 92 6.65 -6.77 5.63
C ASP A 92 7.46 -7.69 6.56
N ALA A 93 6.99 -8.92 6.79
CA ALA A 93 7.72 -9.91 7.58
C ALA A 93 9.09 -10.23 6.97
N LEU A 94 9.16 -10.35 5.65
CA LEU A 94 10.43 -10.55 4.94
C LEU A 94 11.36 -9.35 5.07
N ALA A 95 10.82 -8.14 4.97
CA ALA A 95 11.60 -6.92 5.08
C ALA A 95 12.26 -6.76 6.45
N HIS A 96 11.61 -7.22 7.51
CA HIS A 96 12.14 -7.20 8.88
C HIS A 96 13.03 -8.40 9.22
N GLY A 97 13.13 -9.37 8.33
CA GLY A 97 13.99 -10.54 8.53
C GLY A 97 15.48 -10.23 8.45
N ALA A 98 16.31 -11.18 8.86
CA ALA A 98 17.76 -11.02 9.00
C ALA A 98 18.49 -10.69 7.68
N GLY A 99 17.89 -10.98 6.53
CA GLY A 99 18.46 -10.69 5.22
C GLY A 99 17.93 -9.41 4.55
N GLY A 100 17.03 -8.69 5.21
CA GLY A 100 16.35 -7.57 4.61
C GLY A 100 15.43 -7.99 3.45
N LEU A 101 15.10 -7.06 2.58
CA LEU A 101 14.22 -7.31 1.44
C LEU A 101 14.93 -8.19 0.40
N ALA A 102 14.34 -9.34 0.08
CA ALA A 102 14.89 -10.24 -0.93
C ALA A 102 14.96 -9.54 -2.30
N PRO A 103 16.01 -9.82 -3.12
CA PRO A 103 16.14 -9.17 -4.45
C PRO A 103 14.92 -9.34 -5.35
N GLU A 104 14.25 -10.48 -5.30
CA GLU A 104 13.02 -10.74 -6.04
C GLU A 104 11.89 -9.79 -5.65
N VAL A 105 11.72 -9.56 -4.34
CA VAL A 105 10.69 -8.65 -3.80
C VAL A 105 11.03 -7.21 -4.16
N ALA A 106 12.29 -6.80 -4.02
CA ALA A 106 12.75 -5.48 -4.41
C ALA A 106 12.53 -5.21 -5.90
N ALA A 107 12.83 -6.18 -6.75
CA ALA A 107 12.60 -6.08 -8.20
C ALA A 107 11.11 -5.98 -8.53
N PHE A 108 10.27 -6.71 -7.81
CA PHE A 108 8.82 -6.63 -7.97
C PHE A 108 8.31 -5.23 -7.62
N ILE A 109 8.70 -4.69 -6.48
CA ILE A 109 8.29 -3.35 -6.04
C ILE A 109 8.70 -2.30 -7.07
N GLU A 110 9.94 -2.38 -7.58
CA GLU A 110 10.43 -1.45 -8.59
C GLU A 110 9.65 -1.56 -9.91
N SER A 111 9.36 -2.77 -10.35
CA SER A 111 8.53 -3.03 -11.54
C SER A 111 7.12 -2.43 -11.39
N GLN A 112 6.49 -2.61 -10.24
CA GLN A 112 5.17 -2.07 -9.97
C GLN A 112 5.19 -0.54 -9.80
N ARG A 113 6.27 0.01 -9.25
CA ARG A 113 6.48 1.46 -9.16
C ARG A 113 6.44 2.11 -10.55
N HIS A 114 7.14 1.52 -11.51
CA HIS A 114 7.12 1.99 -12.90
C HIS A 114 5.74 1.87 -13.54
N ALA A 115 5.03 0.77 -13.30
CA ALA A 115 3.68 0.57 -13.83
C ALA A 115 2.69 1.59 -13.26
N ILE A 116 2.78 1.88 -11.97
CA ILE A 116 1.94 2.88 -11.30
C ILE A 116 2.25 4.28 -11.84
N ALA A 117 3.53 4.65 -11.97
CA ALA A 117 3.94 5.94 -12.50
C ALA A 117 3.44 6.15 -13.93
N ALA A 118 3.50 5.13 -14.78
CA ALA A 118 2.97 5.18 -16.15
C ALA A 118 1.46 5.39 -16.17
N ARG A 119 0.72 4.69 -15.29
CA ARG A 119 -0.73 4.85 -15.17
C ARG A 119 -1.11 6.25 -14.67
N GLU A 120 -0.43 6.74 -13.65
CA GLU A 120 -0.65 8.09 -13.11
C GLU A 120 -0.37 9.18 -14.14
N LEU A 121 0.68 9.02 -14.95
CA LEU A 121 0.98 9.95 -16.03
C LEU A 121 -0.11 9.96 -17.10
N GLU A 122 -0.62 8.79 -17.47
CA GLU A 122 -1.73 8.67 -18.42
C GLU A 122 -3.00 9.34 -17.89
N GLU A 123 -3.34 9.08 -16.64
CA GLU A 123 -4.48 9.72 -15.96
C GLU A 123 -4.32 11.24 -15.91
N PHE A 124 -3.12 11.72 -15.57
CA PHE A 124 -2.83 13.15 -15.55
C PHE A 124 -2.99 13.80 -16.92
N ASN A 125 -2.52 13.14 -17.99
CA ASN A 125 -2.69 13.63 -19.35
C ASN A 125 -4.17 13.70 -19.78
N LEU A 126 -4.99 12.74 -19.34
CA LEU A 126 -6.44 12.76 -19.56
C LEU A 126 -7.10 13.94 -18.82
N ILE A 127 -6.68 14.22 -17.59
CA ILE A 127 -7.17 15.36 -16.82
C ILE A 127 -6.80 16.67 -17.49
N LEU A 128 -5.59 16.80 -18.02
CA LEU A 128 -5.16 18.01 -18.75
C LEU A 128 -6.01 18.29 -19.98
N ARG A 129 -6.49 17.26 -20.66
CA ARG A 129 -7.38 17.41 -21.83
C ARG A 129 -8.76 18.00 -21.48
N THR A 130 -9.18 17.84 -20.22
CA THR A 130 -10.46 18.34 -19.72
C THR A 130 -10.32 19.67 -18.97
N GLN A 131 -9.09 20.23 -18.91
CA GLN A 131 -8.82 21.48 -18.21
C GLN A 131 -9.55 22.65 -18.91
N VAL A 132 -10.31 23.39 -18.11
CA VAL A 132 -10.99 24.60 -18.58
C VAL A 132 -10.09 25.81 -18.31
N ASP A 133 -9.85 26.61 -19.35
CA ASP A 133 -9.10 27.85 -19.17
C ASP A 133 -10.07 28.98 -18.79
N PHE A 134 -10.16 29.29 -17.52
CA PHE A 134 -11.04 30.34 -17.01
C PHE A 134 -10.67 31.73 -17.47
N LYS A 135 -9.43 31.98 -17.90
CA LYS A 135 -9.00 33.27 -18.43
C LYS A 135 -9.66 33.60 -19.77
N LEU A 136 -9.94 32.59 -20.60
CA LEU A 136 -10.66 32.75 -21.85
C LEU A 136 -12.13 33.08 -21.61
N MET A 137 -12.73 32.62 -20.53
CA MET A 137 -14.12 32.88 -20.17
C MET A 137 -14.34 34.29 -19.65
N GLU A 138 -13.33 34.92 -19.03
CA GLU A 138 -13.38 36.29 -18.52
C GLU A 138 -13.25 37.35 -19.62
N GLN A 139 -12.81 36.98 -20.81
CA GLN A 139 -12.62 37.89 -21.95
C GLN A 139 -13.85 38.04 -22.82
N GLU A 140 -14.88 37.28 -22.57
CA GLU A 140 -16.19 37.41 -23.24
C GLU A 140 -17.10 38.31 -22.42
#